data_3fecc68a7397c18a68dff0c423f298d5
#
_entry.id   3fecc68a7397c18a68dff0c423f298d5
#
_cell.length_a   1.000
_cell.length_b   1.000
_cell.length_c   1.000
_cell.angle_alpha   90.00
_cell.angle_beta   90.00
_cell.angle_gamma   90.00
#
_symmetry.space_group_name_H-M   'P 1'
#
loop_
_entity.id
_entity.type
_entity.pdbx_description
1 polymer ?
#
loop_
_entity_poly.entity_id
_entity_poly.type
_entity_poly.pdbx_seq_one_letter_code
_entity_poly.pdbx_strand_id
1 'polypeptide(L)'
;IHADVVVSAMDVKRTFLTCMDKSDLPEKFHKRIENFKIRGSSGKINIALDGLPTFSALPDDSPLYLSDMHFIDSMERMERAYDDWKDGTWSKDPYIDMTIPTTNDPTMAPPGKHFMSCFVQYCPRQVNGRDWTQEDKDGFQKSVFDQISNYSPDFKDLVLHAEVRTPQDIENEIGITEGNIFHGELTMDQLMFNRPVPGYAQYRSPVDGLYMCGSSNHPGGGIMGAPGANAAREILSDLKRPNTVPENFGDD
;
A
#
# COMPACT_ATOMS: atom_id res chain seq x y z
N ILE A 1 24.79 16.15 -7.03
CA ILE A 1 24.93 16.56 -5.61
C ILE A 1 25.87 15.55 -4.96
N HIS A 2 26.88 16.04 -4.23
CA HIS A 2 27.76 15.21 -3.41
C HIS A 2 27.32 15.34 -1.94
N ALA A 3 27.27 14.23 -1.20
CA ALA A 3 26.91 14.19 0.20
C ALA A 3 27.67 13.05 0.90
N ASP A 4 28.00 13.26 2.18
CA ASP A 4 28.62 12.23 3.02
C ASP A 4 27.65 11.12 3.41
N VAL A 5 26.35 11.42 3.44
CA VAL A 5 25.26 10.49 3.74
C VAL A 5 24.15 10.66 2.73
N VAL A 6 23.71 9.56 2.16
CA VAL A 6 22.52 9.46 1.30
C VAL A 6 21.53 8.52 1.94
N VAL A 7 20.26 8.92 2.00
CA VAL A 7 19.18 8.11 2.59
C VAL A 7 18.10 7.88 1.56
N SER A 8 17.84 6.62 1.23
CA SER A 8 16.79 6.25 0.28
C SER A 8 15.52 5.78 1.01
N ALA A 9 14.40 6.43 0.69
CA ALA A 9 13.06 6.02 1.09
C ALA A 9 12.34 5.21 -0.01
N MET A 10 12.95 5.06 -1.18
CA MET A 10 12.42 4.25 -2.28
C MET A 10 12.44 2.75 -1.92
N ASP A 11 11.70 1.95 -2.67
CA ASP A 11 11.83 0.50 -2.53
C ASP A 11 13.23 0.01 -2.94
N VAL A 12 13.59 -1.17 -2.45
CA VAL A 12 14.95 -1.71 -2.63
C VAL A 12 15.28 -2.04 -4.08
N LYS A 13 14.30 -2.45 -4.90
CA LYS A 13 14.56 -2.71 -6.32
C LYS A 13 14.82 -1.41 -7.07
N ARG A 14 14.03 -0.38 -6.80
CA ARG A 14 14.26 0.95 -7.37
C ARG A 14 15.61 1.50 -6.98
N THR A 15 15.96 1.41 -5.70
CA THR A 15 17.24 1.91 -5.19
C THR A 15 18.42 1.15 -5.81
N PHE A 16 18.44 -0.17 -5.74
CA PHE A 16 19.65 -0.97 -6.04
C PHE A 16 19.70 -1.55 -7.45
N LEU A 17 18.55 -1.65 -8.16
CA LEU A 17 18.56 -2.19 -9.52
C LEU A 17 18.33 -1.13 -10.60
N THR A 18 17.81 0.06 -10.21
CA THR A 18 17.52 1.13 -11.17
C THR A 18 18.45 2.32 -11.01
N CYS A 19 18.77 2.72 -9.77
CA CYS A 19 19.56 3.93 -9.50
C CYS A 19 21.05 3.64 -9.31
N MET A 20 21.49 2.38 -9.33
CA MET A 20 22.90 1.98 -9.15
C MET A 20 23.33 0.99 -10.21
N ASP A 21 24.62 1.02 -10.54
CA ASP A 21 25.23 0.02 -11.41
C ASP A 21 25.47 -1.30 -10.64
N LYS A 22 25.24 -2.41 -11.31
CA LYS A 22 25.46 -3.74 -10.74
C LYS A 22 26.88 -3.93 -10.20
N SER A 23 27.86 -3.32 -10.84
CA SER A 23 29.28 -3.36 -10.46
C SER A 23 29.57 -2.74 -9.10
N ASP A 24 28.70 -1.84 -8.62
CA ASP A 24 28.86 -1.14 -7.34
C ASP A 24 28.35 -1.95 -6.15
N LEU A 25 27.74 -3.11 -6.43
CA LEU A 25 27.08 -3.95 -5.44
C LEU A 25 27.74 -5.33 -5.34
N PRO A 26 27.89 -5.90 -4.12
CA PRO A 26 28.28 -7.29 -3.97
C PRO A 26 27.29 -8.20 -4.71
N GLU A 27 27.81 -9.14 -5.51
CA GLU A 27 26.99 -10.04 -6.35
C GLU A 27 25.88 -10.75 -5.55
N LYS A 28 26.21 -11.26 -4.36
CA LYS A 28 25.27 -11.94 -3.49
C LYS A 28 24.15 -11.02 -3.00
N PHE A 29 24.45 -9.75 -2.72
CA PHE A 29 23.45 -8.75 -2.33
C PHE A 29 22.54 -8.43 -3.51
N HIS A 30 23.12 -8.10 -4.66
CA HIS A 30 22.37 -7.82 -5.90
C HIS A 30 21.39 -8.96 -6.22
N LYS A 31 21.86 -10.22 -6.19
CA LYS A 31 21.02 -11.40 -6.45
C LYS A 31 19.84 -11.53 -5.47
N ARG A 32 20.06 -11.18 -4.19
CA ARG A 32 18.99 -11.19 -3.19
C ARG A 32 17.94 -10.10 -3.47
N ILE A 33 18.38 -8.90 -3.90
CA ILE A 33 17.46 -7.82 -4.28
C ILE A 33 16.66 -8.19 -5.54
N GLU A 34 17.28 -8.83 -6.54
CA GLU A 34 16.55 -9.36 -7.72
C GLU A 34 15.42 -10.30 -7.28
N ASN A 35 15.69 -11.18 -6.31
CA ASN A 35 14.73 -12.16 -5.82
C ASN A 35 13.78 -11.64 -4.74
N PHE A 36 13.92 -10.39 -4.31
CA PHE A 36 13.03 -9.78 -3.32
C PHE A 36 11.60 -9.73 -3.87
N LYS A 37 10.65 -10.29 -3.12
CA LYS A 37 9.24 -10.37 -3.49
C LYS A 37 8.58 -9.02 -3.25
N ILE A 38 7.96 -8.45 -4.29
CA ILE A 38 7.41 -7.09 -4.23
C ILE A 38 6.12 -6.94 -5.03
N ARG A 39 5.45 -8.04 -5.37
CA ARG A 39 4.24 -8.00 -6.19
C ARG A 39 3.18 -7.08 -5.60
N GLY A 40 2.58 -6.22 -6.42
CA GLY A 40 1.42 -5.41 -6.07
C GLY A 40 0.18 -6.27 -5.84
N SER A 41 -0.62 -5.90 -4.84
CA SER A 41 -1.78 -6.71 -4.43
C SER A 41 -3.02 -5.90 -4.08
N SER A 42 -2.94 -4.58 -4.13
CA SER A 42 -4.01 -3.71 -3.65
C SER A 42 -4.43 -2.71 -4.70
N GLY A 43 -5.74 -2.65 -4.96
CA GLY A 43 -6.37 -1.60 -5.75
C GLY A 43 -6.99 -0.52 -4.87
N LYS A 44 -7.20 0.64 -5.44
CA LYS A 44 -7.86 1.77 -4.80
C LYS A 44 -9.00 2.24 -5.67
N ILE A 45 -10.18 2.49 -5.07
CA ILE A 45 -11.27 3.17 -5.75
C ILE A 45 -11.68 4.37 -4.90
N ASN A 46 -11.60 5.55 -5.50
CA ASN A 46 -12.09 6.79 -4.92
C ASN A 46 -13.42 7.15 -5.58
N ILE A 47 -14.44 7.42 -4.78
CA ILE A 47 -15.81 7.58 -5.25
C ILE A 47 -16.38 8.90 -4.75
N ALA A 48 -16.89 9.74 -5.67
CA ALA A 48 -17.70 10.90 -5.35
C ALA A 48 -19.17 10.50 -5.31
N LEU A 49 -19.87 10.87 -4.23
CA LEU A 49 -21.25 10.48 -3.97
C LEU A 49 -22.16 11.69 -3.85
N ASP A 50 -23.39 11.55 -4.35
CA ASP A 50 -24.47 12.55 -4.28
C ASP A 50 -25.22 12.55 -2.93
N GLY A 51 -24.78 11.81 -1.98
CA GLY A 51 -25.34 11.66 -0.64
C GLY A 51 -24.61 10.61 0.15
N LEU A 52 -24.95 10.49 1.45
CA LEU A 52 -24.45 9.40 2.29
C LEU A 52 -25.23 8.11 1.96
N PRO A 53 -24.58 7.02 1.53
CA PRO A 53 -25.28 5.77 1.25
C PRO A 53 -25.82 5.15 2.54
N THR A 54 -27.00 4.51 2.43
CA THR A 54 -27.62 3.82 3.57
C THR A 54 -27.22 2.35 3.60
N PHE A 55 -26.76 1.86 4.73
CA PHE A 55 -26.39 0.46 4.91
C PHE A 55 -27.48 -0.31 5.65
N SER A 56 -27.99 -1.38 5.06
CA SER A 56 -29.11 -2.16 5.60
C SER A 56 -28.88 -2.69 7.02
N ALA A 57 -27.63 -2.83 7.43
CA ALA A 57 -27.23 -3.30 8.75
C ALA A 57 -27.06 -2.17 9.79
N LEU A 58 -27.11 -0.89 9.37
CA LEU A 58 -26.83 0.26 10.24
C LEU A 58 -28.04 1.20 10.31
N PRO A 59 -28.38 1.72 11.50
CA PRO A 59 -29.27 2.89 11.61
C PRO A 59 -28.67 4.12 10.90
N ASP A 60 -29.52 5.01 10.39
CA ASP A 60 -29.09 6.19 9.62
C ASP A 60 -28.18 7.15 10.42
N ASP A 61 -28.29 7.18 11.74
CA ASP A 61 -27.48 7.98 12.66
C ASP A 61 -26.36 7.18 13.35
N SER A 62 -26.02 6.02 12.82
CA SER A 62 -25.01 5.16 13.43
C SER A 62 -23.63 5.83 13.49
N PRO A 63 -22.96 5.83 14.65
CA PRO A 63 -21.59 6.31 14.76
C PRO A 63 -20.60 5.46 13.94
N LEU A 64 -21.01 4.28 13.46
CA LEU A 64 -20.15 3.42 12.63
C LEU A 64 -19.88 4.00 11.24
N TYR A 65 -20.65 4.98 10.78
CA TYR A 65 -20.31 5.76 9.58
C TYR A 65 -19.01 6.57 9.72
N LEU A 66 -18.53 6.79 10.94
CA LEU A 66 -17.25 7.47 11.22
C LEU A 66 -16.04 6.54 11.20
N SER A 67 -16.25 5.24 11.02
CA SER A 67 -15.21 4.22 11.11
C SER A 67 -14.93 3.53 9.77
N ASP A 68 -13.92 2.66 9.77
CA ASP A 68 -13.65 1.77 8.66
C ASP A 68 -14.72 0.66 8.60
N MET A 69 -15.19 0.36 7.40
CA MET A 69 -16.15 -0.72 7.14
C MET A 69 -15.51 -1.77 6.23
N HIS A 70 -15.56 -3.03 6.68
CA HIS A 70 -14.97 -4.14 5.95
C HIS A 70 -16.06 -5.03 5.33
N PHE A 71 -15.94 -5.28 4.03
CA PHE A 71 -16.84 -6.14 3.29
C PHE A 71 -16.20 -7.49 3.04
N ILE A 72 -16.31 -8.36 4.01
CA ILE A 72 -15.92 -9.77 3.96
C ILE A 72 -16.67 -10.52 5.04
N ASP A 73 -17.18 -11.70 4.76
CA ASP A 73 -18.01 -12.46 5.69
C ASP A 73 -17.37 -13.79 6.14
N SER A 74 -16.29 -14.22 5.50
CA SER A 74 -15.63 -15.47 5.87
C SER A 74 -14.16 -15.53 5.44
N MET A 75 -13.40 -16.38 6.14
CA MET A 75 -12.01 -16.68 5.82
C MET A 75 -11.89 -17.32 4.43
N GLU A 76 -12.85 -18.16 4.05
CA GLU A 76 -12.86 -18.83 2.74
C GLU A 76 -13.02 -17.84 1.59
N ARG A 77 -13.80 -16.78 1.78
CA ARG A 77 -13.91 -15.72 0.74
C ARG A 77 -12.62 -14.93 0.61
N MET A 78 -11.99 -14.59 1.73
CA MET A 78 -10.69 -13.90 1.73
C MET A 78 -9.62 -14.74 1.06
N GLU A 79 -9.57 -16.05 1.34
CA GLU A 79 -8.63 -16.97 0.70
C GLU A 79 -8.88 -17.10 -0.80
N ARG A 80 -10.14 -17.18 -1.24
CA ARG A 80 -10.49 -17.18 -2.68
C ARG A 80 -10.07 -15.90 -3.38
N ALA A 81 -10.25 -14.74 -2.73
CA ALA A 81 -9.79 -13.47 -3.30
C ALA A 81 -8.27 -13.44 -3.48
N TYR A 82 -7.53 -14.05 -2.55
CA TYR A 82 -6.09 -14.22 -2.66
C TYR A 82 -5.69 -15.24 -3.75
N ASP A 83 -6.45 -16.32 -3.91
CA ASP A 83 -6.23 -17.31 -4.99
C ASP A 83 -6.42 -16.68 -6.37
N ASP A 84 -7.49 -15.91 -6.59
CA ASP A 84 -7.72 -15.17 -7.83
C ASP A 84 -6.51 -14.27 -8.18
N TRP A 85 -5.94 -13.60 -7.18
CA TRP A 85 -4.75 -12.77 -7.38
C TRP A 85 -3.49 -13.60 -7.73
N LYS A 86 -3.30 -14.76 -7.11
CA LYS A 86 -2.21 -15.69 -7.47
C LYS A 86 -2.35 -16.19 -8.91
N ASP A 87 -3.58 -16.39 -9.35
CA ASP A 87 -3.92 -16.78 -10.71
C ASP A 87 -3.84 -15.62 -11.72
N GLY A 88 -3.49 -14.42 -11.25
CA GLY A 88 -3.24 -13.24 -12.09
C GLY A 88 -4.48 -12.47 -12.48
N THR A 89 -5.55 -12.55 -11.70
CA THR A 89 -6.78 -11.77 -11.92
C THR A 89 -7.24 -11.09 -10.62
N TRP A 90 -8.27 -10.28 -10.69
CA TRP A 90 -8.94 -9.76 -9.49
C TRP A 90 -10.11 -10.64 -9.07
N SER A 91 -10.45 -10.63 -7.79
CA SER A 91 -11.60 -11.36 -7.30
C SER A 91 -12.92 -10.70 -7.71
N LYS A 92 -13.92 -11.54 -7.98
CA LYS A 92 -15.31 -11.10 -8.17
C LYS A 92 -15.99 -10.78 -6.84
N ASP A 93 -15.48 -11.33 -5.74
CA ASP A 93 -15.88 -11.06 -4.35
C ASP A 93 -14.66 -10.54 -3.57
N PRO A 94 -14.15 -9.33 -3.88
CA PRO A 94 -12.94 -8.82 -3.25
C PRO A 94 -13.17 -8.49 -1.77
N TYR A 95 -12.08 -8.53 -0.98
CA TYR A 95 -12.05 -7.84 0.30
C TYR A 95 -12.01 -6.32 0.05
N ILE A 96 -12.91 -5.60 0.69
CA ILE A 96 -13.00 -4.15 0.62
C ILE A 96 -12.90 -3.58 2.02
N ASP A 97 -11.94 -2.70 2.23
CA ASP A 97 -11.81 -1.83 3.38
C ASP A 97 -12.21 -0.41 2.93
N MET A 98 -13.29 0.12 3.50
CA MET A 98 -13.94 1.32 3.02
C MET A 98 -14.13 2.34 4.13
N THR A 99 -13.85 3.59 3.82
CA THR A 99 -14.13 4.76 4.67
C THR A 99 -14.93 5.80 3.90
N ILE A 100 -15.66 6.64 4.66
CA ILE A 100 -16.31 7.85 4.13
C ILE A 100 -15.74 9.05 4.89
N PRO A 101 -14.55 9.56 4.53
CA PRO A 101 -13.85 10.59 5.31
C PRO A 101 -14.65 11.86 5.55
N THR A 102 -15.59 12.19 4.65
CA THR A 102 -16.48 13.34 4.79
C THR A 102 -17.46 13.25 5.95
N THR A 103 -17.61 12.10 6.58
CA THR A 103 -18.39 11.98 7.84
C THR A 103 -17.63 12.52 9.02
N ASN A 104 -16.28 12.48 8.97
CA ASN A 104 -15.39 13.07 9.98
C ASN A 104 -15.00 14.52 9.64
N ASP A 105 -14.72 14.79 8.36
CA ASP A 105 -14.34 16.09 7.87
C ASP A 105 -15.24 16.51 6.69
N PRO A 106 -16.36 17.21 6.95
CA PRO A 106 -17.28 17.63 5.90
C PRO A 106 -16.68 18.65 4.91
N THR A 107 -15.50 19.21 5.20
CA THR A 107 -14.82 20.15 4.29
C THR A 107 -14.21 19.47 3.06
N MET A 108 -14.09 18.15 3.07
CA MET A 108 -13.53 17.35 1.96
C MET A 108 -14.47 17.21 0.74
N ALA A 109 -15.74 17.65 0.84
CA ALA A 109 -16.67 17.64 -0.27
C ALA A 109 -17.63 18.84 -0.19
N PRO A 110 -18.32 19.23 -1.28
CA PRO A 110 -19.39 20.22 -1.24
C PRO A 110 -20.52 19.79 -0.29
N PRO A 111 -21.29 20.73 0.28
CA PRO A 111 -22.40 20.41 1.16
C PRO A 111 -23.36 19.39 0.57
N GLY A 112 -23.68 18.35 1.33
CA GLY A 112 -24.56 17.25 0.93
C GLY A 112 -23.91 16.21 -0.01
N LYS A 113 -22.66 16.39 -0.38
CA LYS A 113 -21.88 15.41 -1.15
C LYS A 113 -20.90 14.68 -0.24
N HIS A 114 -20.52 13.48 -0.64
CA HIS A 114 -19.59 12.66 0.12
C HIS A 114 -18.46 12.11 -0.74
N PHE A 115 -17.35 11.81 -0.09
CA PHE A 115 -16.21 11.11 -0.65
C PHE A 115 -16.08 9.75 0.04
N MET A 116 -16.06 8.69 -0.76
CA MET A 116 -15.82 7.33 -0.30
C MET A 116 -14.48 6.84 -0.84
N SER A 117 -13.72 6.18 0.01
CA SER A 117 -12.40 5.64 -0.27
C SER A 117 -12.40 4.14 -0.02
N CYS A 118 -12.23 3.34 -1.07
CA CYS A 118 -12.14 1.89 -0.98
C CYS A 118 -10.71 1.41 -1.22
N PHE A 119 -10.15 0.71 -0.24
CA PHE A 119 -8.95 -0.10 -0.39
C PHE A 119 -9.40 -1.53 -0.67
N VAL A 120 -8.91 -2.12 -1.77
CA VAL A 120 -9.47 -3.36 -2.30
C VAL A 120 -8.38 -4.41 -2.46
N GLN A 121 -8.57 -5.58 -1.89
CA GLN A 121 -7.72 -6.75 -2.04
C GLN A 121 -8.54 -7.94 -2.60
N TYR A 122 -8.05 -8.62 -3.62
CA TYR A 122 -6.71 -8.42 -4.17
C TYR A 122 -6.80 -7.88 -5.61
N CYS A 123 -5.82 -7.10 -5.99
CA CYS A 123 -5.72 -6.48 -7.29
C CYS A 123 -4.29 -6.69 -7.83
N PRO A 124 -4.07 -7.46 -8.91
CA PRO A 124 -2.74 -7.75 -9.42
C PRO A 124 -2.14 -6.56 -10.18
N ARG A 125 -0.82 -6.52 -10.29
CA ARG A 125 -0.12 -5.53 -11.14
C ARG A 125 -0.45 -5.73 -12.63
N GLN A 126 -0.59 -6.98 -13.06
CA GLN A 126 -0.97 -7.34 -14.43
C GLN A 126 -2.14 -8.31 -14.41
N VAL A 127 -3.01 -8.22 -15.39
CA VAL A 127 -4.14 -9.15 -15.56
C VAL A 127 -3.74 -10.23 -16.56
N ASN A 128 -3.70 -11.47 -16.12
CA ASN A 128 -3.29 -12.62 -16.95
C ASN A 128 -1.97 -12.38 -17.71
N GLY A 129 -1.00 -11.73 -17.04
CA GLY A 129 0.31 -11.44 -17.61
C GLY A 129 0.38 -10.29 -18.61
N ARG A 130 -0.68 -9.50 -18.76
CA ARG A 130 -0.73 -8.28 -19.58
C ARG A 130 -1.11 -7.05 -18.77
N ASP A 131 -0.86 -5.90 -19.32
CA ASP A 131 -1.25 -4.63 -18.71
C ASP A 131 -2.78 -4.48 -18.68
N TRP A 132 -3.24 -3.72 -17.67
CA TRP A 132 -4.65 -3.39 -17.47
C TRP A 132 -5.20 -2.60 -18.64
N THR A 133 -6.37 -3.01 -19.14
CA THR A 133 -7.18 -2.22 -20.07
C THR A 133 -8.26 -1.44 -19.31
N GLN A 134 -8.94 -0.53 -19.99
CA GLN A 134 -10.10 0.15 -19.41
C GLN A 134 -11.22 -0.85 -19.10
N GLU A 135 -11.45 -1.84 -19.95
CA GLU A 135 -12.44 -2.90 -19.71
C GLU A 135 -12.16 -3.70 -18.43
N ASP A 136 -10.88 -4.00 -18.15
CA ASP A 136 -10.48 -4.65 -16.89
C ASP A 136 -10.78 -3.76 -15.68
N LYS A 137 -10.47 -2.46 -15.76
CA LYS A 137 -10.76 -1.50 -14.70
C LYS A 137 -12.26 -1.37 -14.44
N ASP A 138 -13.06 -1.33 -15.50
CA ASP A 138 -14.51 -1.29 -15.41
C ASP A 138 -15.05 -2.58 -14.77
N GLY A 139 -14.50 -3.74 -15.14
CA GLY A 139 -14.81 -5.03 -14.55
C GLY A 139 -14.46 -5.10 -13.06
N PHE A 140 -13.29 -4.61 -12.67
CA PHE A 140 -12.85 -4.52 -11.29
C PHE A 140 -13.75 -3.59 -10.47
N GLN A 141 -14.03 -2.38 -10.98
CA GLN A 141 -14.96 -1.43 -10.36
C GLN A 141 -16.33 -2.06 -10.17
N LYS A 142 -16.83 -2.75 -11.20
CA LYS A 142 -18.14 -3.44 -11.13
C LYS A 142 -18.17 -4.47 -10.00
N SER A 143 -17.12 -5.28 -9.83
CA SER A 143 -17.05 -6.28 -8.76
C SER A 143 -17.16 -5.62 -7.38
N VAL A 144 -16.47 -4.49 -7.17
CA VAL A 144 -16.52 -3.71 -5.92
C VAL A 144 -17.91 -3.10 -5.70
N PHE A 145 -18.48 -2.50 -6.73
CA PHE A 145 -19.80 -1.86 -6.64
C PHE A 145 -20.92 -2.88 -6.38
N ASP A 146 -20.86 -4.04 -7.03
CA ASP A 146 -21.83 -5.11 -6.80
C ASP A 146 -21.77 -5.58 -5.36
N GLN A 147 -20.57 -5.72 -4.78
CA GLN A 147 -20.42 -6.16 -3.40
C GLN A 147 -20.94 -5.10 -2.41
N ILE A 148 -20.61 -3.82 -2.59
CA ILE A 148 -21.12 -2.73 -1.72
C ILE A 148 -22.66 -2.69 -1.81
N SER A 149 -23.23 -2.84 -3.02
CA SER A 149 -24.68 -2.78 -3.24
C SER A 149 -25.46 -3.90 -2.56
N ASN A 150 -24.82 -5.02 -2.21
CA ASN A 150 -25.48 -6.08 -1.40
C ASN A 150 -25.82 -5.60 0.02
N TYR A 151 -25.11 -4.60 0.52
CA TYR A 151 -25.28 -4.03 1.85
C TYR A 151 -25.88 -2.61 1.82
N SER A 152 -25.78 -1.93 0.71
CA SER A 152 -26.27 -0.55 0.49
C SER A 152 -27.01 -0.49 -0.87
N PRO A 153 -28.34 -0.74 -0.88
CA PRO A 153 -29.11 -0.83 -2.12
C PRO A 153 -29.14 0.47 -2.94
N ASP A 154 -29.02 1.63 -2.29
CA ASP A 154 -29.05 2.96 -2.89
C ASP A 154 -27.65 3.42 -3.39
N PHE A 155 -26.60 2.70 -3.07
CA PHE A 155 -25.22 3.11 -3.34
C PHE A 155 -24.95 3.51 -4.80
N LYS A 156 -25.37 2.65 -5.74
CA LYS A 156 -25.08 2.90 -7.17
C LYS A 156 -25.77 4.15 -7.71
N ASP A 157 -26.93 4.48 -7.21
CA ASP A 157 -27.71 5.66 -7.64
C ASP A 157 -27.07 6.96 -7.11
N LEU A 158 -26.27 6.87 -6.06
CA LEU A 158 -25.55 7.99 -5.48
C LEU A 158 -24.18 8.25 -6.13
N VAL A 159 -23.67 7.34 -6.95
CA VAL A 159 -22.32 7.49 -7.54
C VAL A 159 -22.33 8.60 -8.61
N LEU A 160 -21.59 9.66 -8.35
CA LEU A 160 -21.36 10.75 -9.32
C LEU A 160 -20.14 10.47 -10.22
N HIS A 161 -19.08 9.93 -9.61
CA HIS A 161 -17.83 9.62 -10.31
C HIS A 161 -17.03 8.59 -9.51
N ALA A 162 -16.23 7.78 -10.19
CA ALA A 162 -15.30 6.87 -9.56
C ALA A 162 -13.96 6.86 -10.31
N GLU A 163 -12.87 6.81 -9.55
CA GLU A 163 -11.51 6.66 -10.05
C GLU A 163 -10.91 5.35 -9.55
N VAL A 164 -10.55 4.48 -10.49
CA VAL A 164 -9.88 3.21 -10.19
C VAL A 164 -8.38 3.38 -10.34
N ARG A 165 -7.62 3.02 -9.30
CA ARG A 165 -6.16 2.97 -9.31
C ARG A 165 -5.71 1.54 -9.05
N THR A 166 -5.07 0.95 -10.05
CA THR A 166 -4.47 -0.38 -9.97
C THR A 166 -3.02 -0.29 -9.51
N PRO A 167 -2.39 -1.40 -9.11
CA PRO A 167 -0.94 -1.41 -8.87
C PRO A 167 -0.12 -0.93 -10.08
N GLN A 168 -0.59 -1.18 -11.31
CA GLN A 168 0.05 -0.64 -12.52
C GLN A 168 -0.01 0.89 -12.57
N ASP A 169 -1.13 1.51 -12.21
CA ASP A 169 -1.25 2.97 -12.18
C ASP A 169 -0.33 3.57 -11.12
N ILE A 170 -0.27 2.95 -9.93
CA ILE A 170 0.63 3.37 -8.84
C ILE A 170 2.09 3.28 -9.28
N GLU A 171 2.49 2.20 -9.95
CA GLU A 171 3.84 2.06 -10.48
C GLU A 171 4.16 3.15 -11.52
N ASN A 172 3.24 3.37 -12.46
CA ASN A 172 3.44 4.34 -13.56
C ASN A 172 3.49 5.79 -13.06
N GLU A 173 2.66 6.15 -12.09
CA GLU A 173 2.54 7.53 -11.61
C GLU A 173 3.58 7.87 -10.53
N ILE A 174 3.82 6.96 -9.60
CA ILE A 174 4.63 7.21 -8.39
C ILE A 174 6.01 6.55 -8.50
N GLY A 175 6.14 5.48 -9.30
CA GLY A 175 7.38 4.74 -9.48
C GLY A 175 7.64 3.68 -8.39
N ILE A 176 6.65 3.30 -7.62
CA ILE A 176 6.76 2.18 -6.67
C ILE A 176 6.78 0.87 -7.46
N THR A 177 7.81 0.06 -7.27
CA THR A 177 7.97 -1.20 -8.02
C THR A 177 6.75 -2.11 -7.87
N GLU A 178 6.19 -2.51 -9.01
CA GLU A 178 4.95 -3.30 -9.13
C GLU A 178 3.73 -2.71 -8.41
N GLY A 179 3.77 -1.44 -8.04
CA GLY A 179 2.71 -0.78 -7.29
C GLY A 179 2.49 -1.36 -5.88
N ASN A 180 3.49 -2.02 -5.31
CA ASN A 180 3.39 -2.57 -3.96
C ASN A 180 3.55 -1.47 -2.90
N ILE A 181 2.45 -1.03 -2.31
CA ILE A 181 2.40 0.06 -1.33
C ILE A 181 3.18 -0.22 -0.03
N PHE A 182 3.55 -1.47 0.23
CA PHE A 182 4.41 -1.85 1.36
C PHE A 182 5.90 -1.93 0.98
N HIS A 183 6.25 -1.62 -0.28
CA HIS A 183 7.61 -1.71 -0.83
C HIS A 183 8.25 -3.10 -0.64
N GLY A 184 7.42 -4.15 -0.68
CA GLY A 184 7.80 -5.54 -0.53
C GLY A 184 6.74 -6.36 0.17
N GLU A 185 6.57 -7.61 -0.26
CA GLU A 185 5.63 -8.54 0.35
C GLU A 185 5.98 -8.80 1.82
N LEU A 186 4.95 -8.93 2.67
CA LEU A 186 5.09 -9.20 4.10
C LEU A 186 5.05 -10.71 4.38
N THR A 187 5.83 -11.46 3.60
CA THR A 187 6.00 -12.92 3.81
C THR A 187 7.00 -13.22 4.92
N MET A 188 6.85 -14.34 5.60
CA MET A 188 7.68 -14.70 6.76
C MET A 188 9.19 -14.69 6.48
N ASP A 189 9.58 -15.01 5.26
CA ASP A 189 10.98 -14.99 4.80
C ASP A 189 11.50 -13.56 4.49
N GLN A 190 10.64 -12.55 4.50
CA GLN A 190 10.96 -11.14 4.25
C GLN A 190 10.60 -10.21 5.40
N LEU A 191 10.46 -10.72 6.61
CA LEU A 191 10.16 -9.95 7.81
C LEU A 191 11.36 -9.85 8.76
N MET A 192 11.26 -8.95 9.73
CA MET A 192 12.24 -8.73 10.81
C MET A 192 13.67 -8.55 10.25
N PHE A 193 14.62 -9.37 10.73
CA PHE A 193 16.04 -9.32 10.34
C PHE A 193 16.33 -9.84 8.92
N ASN A 194 15.31 -10.32 8.21
CA ASN A 194 15.40 -10.66 6.80
C ASN A 194 14.98 -9.52 5.87
N ARG A 195 14.46 -8.40 6.40
CA ARG A 195 13.94 -7.29 5.62
C ARG A 195 14.91 -6.11 5.59
N PRO A 196 15.44 -5.69 4.43
CA PRO A 196 15.12 -6.14 3.05
C PRO A 196 15.76 -7.48 2.70
N VAL A 197 16.96 -7.76 3.18
CA VAL A 197 17.66 -9.04 2.97
C VAL A 197 18.49 -9.40 4.21
N PRO A 198 18.73 -10.69 4.50
CA PRO A 198 19.55 -11.11 5.63
C PRO A 198 20.94 -10.45 5.64
N GLY A 199 21.31 -9.89 6.78
CA GLY A 199 22.57 -9.18 6.97
C GLY A 199 22.51 -7.67 6.74
N TYR A 200 21.39 -7.15 6.23
CA TYR A 200 21.21 -5.72 5.94
C TYR A 200 19.93 -5.13 6.56
N ALA A 201 19.43 -5.75 7.63
CA ALA A 201 18.21 -5.32 8.31
C ALA A 201 18.40 -4.06 9.20
N GLN A 202 19.63 -3.59 9.34
CA GLN A 202 19.97 -2.43 10.19
C GLN A 202 20.15 -1.14 9.37
N TYR A 203 19.35 -0.97 8.33
CA TYR A 203 19.25 0.25 7.52
C TYR A 203 20.49 0.61 6.70
N ARG A 204 21.66 -0.01 6.94
CA ARG A 204 22.88 0.18 6.17
C ARG A 204 22.82 -0.63 4.88
N SER A 205 23.28 -0.03 3.79
CA SER A 205 23.50 -0.74 2.53
C SER A 205 24.96 -1.28 2.47
N PRO A 206 25.30 -2.10 1.46
CA PRO A 206 26.68 -2.47 1.21
C PRO A 206 27.54 -1.32 0.65
N VAL A 207 26.93 -0.17 0.32
CA VAL A 207 27.60 1.03 -0.18
C VAL A 207 27.80 2.00 0.96
N ASP A 208 29.03 2.40 1.19
CA ASP A 208 29.39 3.32 2.27
C ASP A 208 28.63 4.65 2.15
N GLY A 209 28.07 5.10 3.27
CA GLY A 209 27.29 6.33 3.33
C GLY A 209 25.86 6.23 2.78
N LEU A 210 25.44 5.09 2.20
CA LEU A 210 24.07 4.89 1.72
C LEU A 210 23.24 4.09 2.72
N TYR A 211 22.14 4.68 3.15
CA TYR A 211 21.18 4.10 4.09
C TYR A 211 19.79 3.97 3.48
N MET A 212 19.02 3.00 3.97
CA MET A 212 17.63 2.76 3.59
C MET A 212 16.71 3.13 4.75
N CYS A 213 15.64 3.91 4.51
CA CYS A 213 14.71 4.33 5.56
C CYS A 213 13.23 4.06 5.22
N GLY A 214 12.95 3.50 4.05
CA GLY A 214 11.59 3.24 3.56
C GLY A 214 11.00 1.93 4.06
N SER A 215 9.77 1.66 3.61
CA SER A 215 8.97 0.49 3.99
C SER A 215 9.57 -0.86 3.58
N SER A 216 10.55 -0.88 2.68
CA SER A 216 11.34 -2.10 2.38
C SER A 216 12.18 -2.60 3.55
N ASN A 217 12.33 -1.81 4.62
CA ASN A 217 13.11 -2.16 5.81
C ASN A 217 12.19 -2.54 6.97
N HIS A 218 12.76 -3.20 7.97
CA HIS A 218 12.04 -3.51 9.21
C HIS A 218 11.60 -2.21 9.92
N PRO A 219 10.38 -2.12 10.49
CA PRO A 219 9.34 -3.17 10.57
C PRO A 219 8.43 -3.25 9.33
N GLY A 220 8.65 -2.48 8.30
CA GLY A 220 7.82 -2.40 7.11
C GLY A 220 7.02 -1.11 7.04
N GLY A 221 6.00 -1.07 6.16
CA GLY A 221 5.07 0.05 6.01
C GLY A 221 4.03 0.12 7.12
N GLY A 222 3.09 1.08 7.02
CA GLY A 222 1.98 1.26 7.95
C GLY A 222 1.84 2.66 8.53
N ILE A 223 2.46 3.68 7.89
CA ILE A 223 2.32 5.11 8.25
C ILE A 223 2.85 5.45 9.66
N MET A 224 3.64 4.56 10.26
CA MET A 224 4.16 4.71 11.61
C MET A 224 5.52 5.44 11.70
N GLY A 225 6.17 5.70 10.55
CA GLY A 225 7.50 6.32 10.50
C GLY A 225 8.65 5.51 11.11
N ALA A 226 8.38 4.31 11.61
CA ALA A 226 9.38 3.51 12.35
C ALA A 226 10.64 3.19 11.56
N PRO A 227 10.62 2.78 10.28
CA PRO A 227 11.84 2.57 9.51
C PRO A 227 12.70 3.83 9.42
N GLY A 228 12.08 5.00 9.24
CA GLY A 228 12.77 6.28 9.18
C GLY A 228 13.42 6.65 10.51
N ALA A 229 12.69 6.51 11.62
CA ALA A 229 13.20 6.80 12.95
C ALA A 229 14.36 5.86 13.33
N ASN A 230 14.25 4.59 13.01
CA ASN A 230 15.32 3.62 13.26
C ASN A 230 16.54 3.90 12.40
N ALA A 231 16.36 4.18 11.10
CA ALA A 231 17.46 4.55 10.21
C ALA A 231 18.20 5.79 10.72
N ALA A 232 17.46 6.81 11.17
CA ALA A 232 18.07 8.02 11.73
C ALA A 232 18.94 7.73 12.96
N ARG A 233 18.51 6.83 13.86
CA ARG A 233 19.30 6.43 15.03
C ARG A 233 20.61 5.76 14.63
N GLU A 234 20.55 4.85 13.65
CA GLU A 234 21.73 4.16 13.14
C GLU A 234 22.71 5.14 12.46
N ILE A 235 22.20 6.05 11.62
CA ILE A 235 23.02 7.08 10.97
C ILE A 235 23.71 7.98 11.99
N LEU A 236 22.97 8.46 13.01
CA LEU A 236 23.53 9.32 14.04
C LEU A 236 24.60 8.59 14.86
N SER A 237 24.38 7.31 15.15
CA SER A 237 25.37 6.45 15.81
C SER A 237 26.65 6.32 14.99
N ASP A 238 26.53 6.07 13.68
CA ASP A 238 27.70 5.94 12.79
C ASP A 238 28.46 7.26 12.63
N LEU A 239 27.75 8.37 12.62
CA LEU A 239 28.34 9.71 12.60
C LEU A 239 28.88 10.15 13.97
N LYS A 240 28.76 9.32 15.01
CA LYS A 240 29.13 9.62 16.41
C LYS A 240 28.50 10.93 16.92
N ARG A 241 27.28 11.23 16.48
CA ARG A 241 26.51 12.39 16.92
C ARG A 241 25.52 11.99 18.02
N PRO A 242 25.14 12.93 18.94
CA PRO A 242 24.11 12.66 19.93
C PRO A 242 22.81 12.22 19.26
N ASN A 243 22.15 11.20 19.80
CA ASN A 243 20.82 10.81 19.38
C ASN A 243 19.82 11.88 19.86
N THR A 244 19.30 12.68 18.93
CA THR A 244 18.32 13.74 19.21
C THR A 244 16.88 13.31 18.90
N VAL A 245 16.69 12.04 18.45
CA VAL A 245 15.36 11.49 18.22
C VAL A 245 14.70 11.22 19.58
N PRO A 246 13.50 11.76 19.85
CA PRO A 246 12.78 11.49 21.11
C PRO A 246 12.60 9.98 21.30
N GLU A 247 12.80 9.48 22.54
CA GLU A 247 12.58 8.06 22.86
C GLU A 247 11.12 7.64 22.69
N ASN A 248 10.18 8.60 22.77
CA ASN A 248 8.73 8.39 22.74
C ASN A 248 8.14 8.90 21.42
N PHE A 249 8.75 8.62 20.29
CA PHE A 249 8.17 8.96 18.99
C PHE A 249 6.97 8.04 18.71
N GLY A 250 5.75 8.52 19.02
CA GLY A 250 4.51 7.79 18.78
C GLY A 250 3.64 7.51 20.02
N ASP A 251 3.95 8.09 21.18
CA ASP A 251 3.19 7.94 22.43
C ASP A 251 2.17 9.09 22.67
N ASP A 252 1.92 9.95 21.64
CA ASP A 252 0.91 11.05 21.72
C ASP A 252 -0.30 10.75 20.81
#